data_cfae0f71e84046ac7ef87a6d7011ff5c
#
_entry.id   cfae0f71e84046ac7ef87a6d7011ff5c
#
_cell.length_a   1.000
_cell.length_b   1.000
_cell.length_c   1.000
_cell.angle_alpha   90.00
_cell.angle_beta   90.00
_cell.angle_gamma   90.00
#
_symmetry.space_group_name_H-M   'P 1'
#
loop_
_entity.id
_entity.type
_entity.pdbx_description
1 polymer ?
#
loop_
_entity_poly.entity_id
_entity_poly.type
_entity_poly.pdbx_seq_one_letter_code
_entity_poly.pdbx_strand_id
1 'polypeptide(L)'
;MRQSGLSIQIAELDTGNVIFEKNSQQAETIASVTKMFSTAAALHFLGPEYKFKTTLWRQGDVREGQLFGSLLVVGGGDPNISGRFYNDDFNYIFDRWAEGLKQSGITRVAGDLILNAAFFDDQFRNPEWPTGQEAKWYQAPISALSYNDNVVLVEIKPGARPGQRAIAEIEPANQVVRAVCSAKTGGYRGRPHVAVMRPVGSDFVTVSGVVPSRGSWFSTPIAIDDAVGFFGSSLKTRLQNDGLPLGGQLVERPIKPDNNWVLVATTESDLLPTLAVINKRSQGYYAEQVFKTLAAEKLGKGTWDNALSIQKQFLSGIGLDPTRYDLHDGSGLSPQNRVAAADVVAFLRAMDRHPYGAAWKATLAVGGDEESTLRHRFREAEMEGRVVGKTGTIAGVSTLAGYVTADSGKVYVFAILLNRVGESSGHAYQDRLIRTLVKNG
;
A
#
# COMPACT_ATOMS: atom_id res chain seq x y z
N MET A 1 -20.96 32.81 -3.76
CA MET A 1 -19.75 32.72 -2.93
C MET A 1 -19.10 31.38 -3.20
N ARG A 2 -17.87 31.31 -3.67
CA ARG A 2 -17.15 30.03 -3.74
C ARG A 2 -16.97 29.54 -2.29
N GLN A 3 -17.57 28.39 -1.93
CA GLN A 3 -17.32 27.77 -0.65
C GLN A 3 -15.81 27.58 -0.49
N SER A 4 -15.25 28.07 0.61
CA SER A 4 -13.84 27.91 0.91
C SER A 4 -13.59 26.41 1.17
N GLY A 5 -12.76 25.74 0.37
CA GLY A 5 -12.35 24.37 0.62
C GLY A 5 -11.44 24.26 1.85
N LEU A 6 -11.95 24.65 3.00
CA LEU A 6 -11.22 24.76 4.28
C LEU A 6 -12.13 24.29 5.40
N SER A 7 -11.72 23.23 6.09
CA SER A 7 -12.35 22.73 7.31
C SER A 7 -11.23 22.46 8.33
N ILE A 8 -11.29 23.13 9.50
CA ILE A 8 -10.28 23.01 10.56
C ILE A 8 -10.96 22.87 11.89
N GLN A 9 -10.45 21.99 12.75
CA GLN A 9 -10.73 21.98 14.18
C GLN A 9 -9.49 21.59 14.97
N ILE A 10 -9.28 22.28 16.10
CA ILE A 10 -8.25 22.00 17.09
C ILE A 10 -8.94 21.97 18.46
N ALA A 11 -8.73 20.91 19.23
CA ALA A 11 -9.31 20.75 20.55
C ALA A 11 -8.26 20.19 21.53
N GLU A 12 -8.43 20.48 22.81
CA GLU A 12 -7.68 19.80 23.87
C GLU A 12 -8.06 18.31 23.87
N LEU A 13 -7.08 17.42 23.93
CA LEU A 13 -7.30 15.97 23.86
C LEU A 13 -8.17 15.48 25.03
N ASP A 14 -7.82 15.86 26.24
CA ASP A 14 -8.45 15.37 27.46
C ASP A 14 -9.89 15.90 27.64
N THR A 15 -10.05 17.21 27.58
CA THR A 15 -11.34 17.88 27.85
C THR A 15 -12.25 17.85 26.61
N GLY A 16 -11.66 17.95 25.41
CA GLY A 16 -12.39 18.16 24.17
C GLY A 16 -12.78 19.60 23.93
N ASN A 17 -12.31 20.54 24.75
CA ASN A 17 -12.56 21.96 24.54
C ASN A 17 -11.97 22.40 23.20
N VAL A 18 -12.81 22.90 22.31
CA VAL A 18 -12.39 23.42 21.00
C VAL A 18 -11.73 24.78 21.24
N ILE A 19 -10.43 24.86 20.90
CA ILE A 19 -9.66 26.12 21.03
C ILE A 19 -9.62 26.92 19.73
N PHE A 20 -9.81 26.24 18.59
CA PHE A 20 -9.89 26.88 17.28
C PHE A 20 -10.70 26.04 16.30
N GLU A 21 -11.58 26.70 15.55
CA GLU A 21 -12.31 26.05 14.45
C GLU A 21 -12.59 27.02 13.31
N LYS A 22 -12.68 26.46 12.12
CA LYS A 22 -13.09 27.16 10.89
C LYS A 22 -13.81 26.21 9.97
N ASN A 23 -15.10 26.43 9.73
CA ASN A 23 -15.97 25.56 8.93
C ASN A 23 -15.87 24.08 9.35
N SER A 24 -15.69 23.81 10.63
CA SER A 24 -15.33 22.49 11.18
C SER A 24 -16.35 21.39 10.89
N GLN A 25 -17.61 21.75 10.64
CA GLN A 25 -18.70 20.85 10.26
C GLN A 25 -18.83 20.62 8.75
N GLN A 26 -18.02 21.32 7.94
CA GLN A 26 -18.06 21.15 6.48
C GLN A 26 -17.22 19.93 6.10
N ALA A 27 -17.85 18.94 5.44
CA ALA A 27 -17.15 17.78 4.91
C ALA A 27 -16.29 18.18 3.70
N GLU A 28 -15.01 17.86 3.75
CA GLU A 28 -14.01 18.08 2.69
C GLU A 28 -13.36 16.78 2.29
N THR A 29 -12.80 16.72 1.09
CA THR A 29 -12.00 15.56 0.66
C THR A 29 -10.78 15.44 1.56
N ILE A 30 -10.58 14.26 2.16
CA ILE A 30 -9.56 14.01 3.17
C ILE A 30 -8.31 13.30 2.66
N ALA A 31 -8.34 12.82 1.41
CA ALA A 31 -7.22 12.07 0.81
C ALA A 31 -6.71 10.96 1.76
N SER A 32 -5.40 10.79 1.88
CA SER A 32 -4.81 9.71 2.68
C SER A 32 -5.05 9.78 4.20
N VAL A 33 -5.75 10.79 4.73
CA VAL A 33 -6.27 10.76 6.10
C VAL A 33 -7.29 9.63 6.27
N THR A 34 -7.95 9.20 5.20
CA THR A 34 -8.81 7.99 5.14
C THR A 34 -8.13 6.76 5.75
N LYS A 35 -6.81 6.59 5.56
CA LYS A 35 -6.04 5.47 6.09
C LYS A 35 -6.10 5.34 7.62
N MET A 36 -6.35 6.43 8.32
CA MET A 36 -6.52 6.41 9.78
C MET A 36 -7.72 5.56 10.17
N PHE A 37 -8.83 5.66 9.43
CA PHE A 37 -10.05 4.91 9.69
C PHE A 37 -9.91 3.43 9.33
N SER A 38 -9.34 3.12 8.17
CA SER A 38 -9.13 1.73 7.72
C SER A 38 -8.15 0.97 8.60
N THR A 39 -7.04 1.61 9.02
CA THR A 39 -6.04 0.99 9.89
C THR A 39 -6.55 0.80 11.32
N ALA A 40 -7.34 1.74 11.83
CA ALA A 40 -7.95 1.61 13.15
C ALA A 40 -9.01 0.49 13.17
N ALA A 41 -9.86 0.41 12.15
CA ALA A 41 -10.85 -0.66 12.01
C ALA A 41 -10.17 -2.05 11.91
N ALA A 42 -9.10 -2.14 11.10
CA ALA A 42 -8.34 -3.38 10.98
C ALA A 42 -7.73 -3.80 12.32
N LEU A 43 -7.08 -2.90 13.04
CA LEU A 43 -6.50 -3.19 14.35
C LEU A 43 -7.56 -3.58 15.39
N HIS A 44 -8.72 -2.90 15.37
CA HIS A 44 -9.83 -3.21 16.28
C HIS A 44 -10.34 -4.64 16.11
N PHE A 45 -10.62 -5.05 14.88
CA PHE A 45 -11.28 -6.33 14.59
C PHE A 45 -10.33 -7.51 14.45
N LEU A 46 -9.12 -7.30 13.97
CA LEU A 46 -8.12 -8.36 13.78
C LEU A 46 -7.22 -8.53 15.02
N GLY A 47 -7.03 -7.47 15.78
CA GLY A 47 -6.12 -7.45 16.93
C GLY A 47 -4.66 -7.23 16.56
N PRO A 48 -3.81 -6.83 17.54
CA PRO A 48 -2.39 -6.52 17.28
C PRO A 48 -1.54 -7.74 16.91
N GLU A 49 -1.96 -8.94 17.30
CA GLU A 49 -1.25 -10.19 17.05
C GLU A 49 -1.65 -10.88 15.74
N TYR A 50 -2.52 -10.24 14.95
CA TYR A 50 -2.96 -10.78 13.67
C TYR A 50 -1.79 -10.92 12.71
N LYS A 51 -1.78 -12.05 11.99
CA LYS A 51 -0.81 -12.35 10.93
C LYS A 51 -1.51 -12.67 9.62
N PHE A 52 -1.12 -11.97 8.58
CA PHE A 52 -1.43 -12.40 7.22
C PHE A 52 -0.79 -13.75 6.96
N LYS A 53 -1.45 -14.61 6.17
CA LYS A 53 -0.95 -15.95 5.94
C LYS A 53 -1.12 -16.37 4.47
N THR A 54 -0.01 -16.67 3.81
CA THR A 54 0.01 -17.27 2.47
C THR A 54 0.72 -18.61 2.54
N THR A 55 0.16 -19.64 1.91
CA THR A 55 0.65 -21.02 2.05
C THR A 55 0.94 -21.68 0.72
N LEU A 56 2.01 -22.49 0.68
CA LEU A 56 2.39 -23.34 -0.44
C LEU A 56 2.14 -24.79 -0.08
N TRP A 57 1.42 -25.51 -0.94
CA TRP A 57 1.07 -26.91 -0.80
C TRP A 57 1.54 -27.72 -1.99
N ARG A 58 1.74 -29.03 -1.82
CA ARG A 58 1.96 -29.98 -2.89
C ARG A 58 0.93 -31.12 -2.84
N GLN A 59 0.61 -31.67 -4.00
CA GLN A 59 -0.21 -32.90 -4.14
C GLN A 59 0.52 -33.85 -5.08
N GLY A 60 0.46 -35.15 -4.80
CA GLY A 60 1.05 -36.21 -5.60
C GLY A 60 2.31 -36.84 -4.99
N ASP A 61 2.80 -37.90 -5.63
CA ASP A 61 3.98 -38.66 -5.18
C ASP A 61 5.29 -38.01 -5.58
N VAL A 62 6.27 -38.12 -4.71
CA VAL A 62 7.67 -37.75 -5.02
C VAL A 62 8.45 -39.03 -5.29
N ARG A 63 9.04 -39.15 -6.50
CA ARG A 63 9.90 -40.27 -6.90
C ARG A 63 11.13 -39.72 -7.59
N GLU A 64 12.32 -40.14 -7.15
CA GLU A 64 13.60 -39.69 -7.73
C GLU A 64 13.73 -38.16 -7.88
N GLY A 65 13.25 -37.44 -6.87
CA GLY A 65 13.26 -35.98 -6.86
C GLY A 65 12.18 -35.30 -7.72
N GLN A 66 11.36 -36.06 -8.43
CA GLN A 66 10.24 -35.51 -9.21
C GLN A 66 8.92 -35.61 -8.44
N LEU A 67 8.24 -34.49 -8.28
CA LEU A 67 6.85 -34.46 -7.86
C LEU A 67 5.93 -34.78 -9.06
N PHE A 68 5.31 -35.95 -9.05
CA PHE A 68 4.25 -36.35 -10.00
C PHE A 68 2.90 -35.80 -9.54
N GLY A 69 2.76 -34.50 -9.60
CA GLY A 69 1.62 -33.76 -9.08
C GLY A 69 1.82 -32.27 -9.20
N SER A 70 0.99 -31.52 -8.54
CA SER A 70 0.90 -30.05 -8.67
C SER A 70 1.29 -29.33 -7.37
N LEU A 71 1.61 -28.05 -7.51
CA LEU A 71 1.73 -27.10 -6.42
C LEU A 71 0.45 -26.27 -6.34
N LEU A 72 0.07 -25.87 -5.12
CA LEU A 72 -1.03 -24.94 -4.86
C LEU A 72 -0.54 -23.82 -3.95
N VAL A 73 -0.75 -22.59 -4.35
CA VAL A 73 -0.59 -21.42 -3.49
C VAL A 73 -1.95 -20.90 -3.08
N VAL A 74 -2.15 -20.73 -1.77
CA VAL A 74 -3.39 -20.14 -1.22
C VAL A 74 -3.04 -18.77 -0.66
N GLY A 75 -3.55 -17.72 -1.29
CA GLY A 75 -3.33 -16.33 -0.91
C GLY A 75 -4.21 -15.89 0.25
N GLY A 76 -3.62 -15.21 1.21
CA GLY A 76 -4.31 -14.63 2.38
C GLY A 76 -4.28 -13.11 2.42
N GLY A 77 -4.06 -12.45 1.28
CA GLY A 77 -4.06 -10.97 1.21
C GLY A 77 -2.83 -10.31 1.83
N ASP A 78 -1.72 -11.05 1.99
CA ASP A 78 -0.48 -10.53 2.56
C ASP A 78 0.19 -9.50 1.63
N PRO A 79 0.29 -8.20 2.01
CA PRO A 79 0.95 -7.19 1.21
C PRO A 79 2.49 -7.26 1.31
N ASN A 80 3.04 -8.06 2.23
CA ASN A 80 4.45 -8.02 2.58
C ASN A 80 5.30 -9.03 1.79
N ILE A 81 4.72 -9.75 0.83
CA ILE A 81 5.48 -10.57 -0.12
C ILE A 81 6.18 -9.64 -1.12
N SER A 82 7.16 -8.88 -0.62
CA SER A 82 7.94 -7.87 -1.31
C SER A 82 9.28 -7.68 -0.60
N GLY A 83 10.22 -6.93 -1.18
CA GLY A 83 11.52 -6.66 -0.56
C GLY A 83 11.48 -5.77 0.67
N ARG A 84 10.38 -5.07 0.93
CA ARG A 84 10.27 -4.01 1.95
C ARG A 84 10.70 -4.43 3.36
N PHE A 85 10.42 -5.67 3.76
CA PHE A 85 10.78 -6.22 5.06
C PHE A 85 12.00 -7.16 5.02
N TYR A 86 12.64 -7.29 3.84
CA TYR A 86 13.71 -8.25 3.59
C TYR A 86 14.93 -7.60 2.93
N ASN A 87 15.32 -6.39 3.37
CA ASN A 87 16.48 -5.63 2.87
C ASN A 87 16.46 -5.44 1.35
N ASP A 88 15.30 -5.07 0.81
CA ASP A 88 15.02 -4.89 -0.62
C ASP A 88 15.12 -6.18 -1.47
N ASP A 89 15.27 -7.36 -0.84
CA ASP A 89 15.20 -8.64 -1.53
C ASP A 89 13.73 -9.05 -1.76
N PHE A 90 13.21 -8.73 -2.92
CA PHE A 90 11.83 -9.09 -3.29
C PHE A 90 11.63 -10.59 -3.54
N ASN A 91 12.70 -11.38 -3.74
CA ASN A 91 12.61 -12.84 -3.93
C ASN A 91 12.66 -13.64 -2.62
N TYR A 92 12.98 -13.03 -1.49
CA TYR A 92 13.22 -13.70 -0.22
C TYR A 92 12.18 -14.79 0.12
N ILE A 93 10.90 -14.51 -0.05
CA ILE A 93 9.82 -15.46 0.25
C ILE A 93 9.83 -16.64 -0.73
N PHE A 94 10.02 -16.37 -2.02
CA PHE A 94 10.08 -17.42 -3.05
C PHE A 94 11.30 -18.31 -2.86
N ASP A 95 12.42 -17.77 -2.40
CA ASP A 95 13.63 -18.54 -2.07
C ASP A 95 13.37 -19.48 -0.90
N ARG A 96 12.69 -19.00 0.15
CA ARG A 96 12.28 -19.84 1.28
C ARG A 96 11.34 -20.97 0.86
N TRP A 97 10.45 -20.70 -0.11
CA TRP A 97 9.56 -21.73 -0.65
C TRP A 97 10.33 -22.75 -1.50
N ALA A 98 11.30 -22.30 -2.30
CA ALA A 98 12.20 -23.18 -3.05
C ALA A 98 13.00 -24.10 -2.10
N GLU A 99 13.52 -23.56 -1.00
CA GLU A 99 14.20 -24.35 0.05
C GLU A 99 13.26 -25.41 0.66
N GLY A 100 12.01 -25.05 1.00
CA GLY A 100 11.01 -25.98 1.53
C GLY A 100 10.69 -27.13 0.58
N LEU A 101 10.60 -26.85 -0.74
CA LEU A 101 10.45 -27.88 -1.77
C LEU A 101 11.68 -28.81 -1.81
N LYS A 102 12.89 -28.26 -1.81
CA LYS A 102 14.14 -29.05 -1.80
C LYS A 102 14.26 -29.92 -0.56
N GLN A 103 13.90 -29.40 0.62
CA GLN A 103 13.86 -30.15 1.89
C GLN A 103 12.82 -31.29 1.85
N SER A 104 11.76 -31.13 1.06
CA SER A 104 10.78 -32.21 0.80
C SER A 104 11.24 -33.21 -0.26
N GLY A 105 12.53 -33.16 -0.68
CA GLY A 105 13.12 -34.04 -1.68
C GLY A 105 12.68 -33.74 -3.11
N ILE A 106 12.11 -32.55 -3.38
CA ILE A 106 11.61 -32.17 -4.71
C ILE A 106 12.70 -31.36 -5.42
N THR A 107 13.06 -31.80 -6.63
CA THR A 107 13.99 -31.10 -7.53
C THR A 107 13.32 -30.68 -8.84
N ARG A 108 12.12 -31.17 -9.13
CA ARG A 108 11.29 -30.74 -10.27
C ARG A 108 9.82 -31.09 -10.03
N VAL A 109 8.93 -30.37 -10.66
CA VAL A 109 7.46 -30.52 -10.57
C VAL A 109 6.91 -30.83 -11.96
N ALA A 110 6.18 -31.96 -12.11
CA ALA A 110 5.61 -32.35 -13.40
C ALA A 110 4.27 -31.67 -13.70
N GLY A 111 3.49 -31.39 -12.68
CA GLY A 111 2.14 -30.80 -12.80
C GLY A 111 2.10 -29.28 -12.74
N ASP A 112 0.93 -28.76 -12.48
CA ASP A 112 0.58 -27.35 -12.54
C ASP A 112 1.01 -26.57 -11.29
N LEU A 113 1.16 -25.24 -11.44
CA LEU A 113 1.13 -24.29 -10.34
C LEU A 113 -0.27 -23.67 -10.26
N ILE A 114 -1.03 -24.10 -9.27
CA ILE A 114 -2.39 -23.65 -9.02
C ILE A 114 -2.36 -22.46 -8.07
N LEU A 115 -3.07 -21.40 -8.42
CA LEU A 115 -3.12 -20.14 -7.69
C LEU A 115 -4.55 -19.95 -7.18
N ASN A 116 -4.72 -19.88 -5.86
CA ASN A 116 -6.00 -19.57 -5.23
C ASN A 116 -5.97 -18.17 -4.64
N ALA A 117 -6.57 -17.22 -5.34
CA ALA A 117 -6.76 -15.84 -4.91
C ALA A 117 -8.18 -15.55 -4.37
N ALA A 118 -9.01 -16.59 -4.17
CA ALA A 118 -10.43 -16.45 -3.87
C ALA A 118 -10.76 -15.85 -2.48
N PHE A 119 -9.76 -15.54 -1.66
CA PHE A 119 -9.94 -14.80 -0.42
C PHE A 119 -10.50 -13.39 -0.66
N PHE A 120 -10.12 -12.75 -1.79
CA PHE A 120 -10.72 -11.52 -2.29
C PHE A 120 -11.66 -11.81 -3.48
N ASP A 121 -12.47 -10.81 -3.86
CA ASP A 121 -13.23 -10.82 -5.11
C ASP A 121 -12.34 -10.49 -6.32
N ASP A 122 -12.93 -10.55 -7.52
CA ASP A 122 -12.25 -10.28 -8.79
C ASP A 122 -12.24 -8.79 -9.16
N GLN A 123 -12.63 -7.91 -8.26
CA GLN A 123 -12.54 -6.46 -8.42
C GLN A 123 -11.16 -6.01 -7.94
N PHE A 124 -10.20 -5.91 -8.86
CA PHE A 124 -8.80 -5.58 -8.53
C PHE A 124 -8.55 -4.09 -8.30
N ARG A 125 -9.45 -3.21 -8.73
CA ARG A 125 -9.38 -1.76 -8.52
C ARG A 125 -10.73 -1.23 -8.10
N ASN A 126 -10.71 -0.28 -7.18
CA ASN A 126 -11.95 0.38 -6.76
C ASN A 126 -12.47 1.26 -7.92
N PRO A 127 -13.76 1.15 -8.29
CA PRO A 127 -14.34 1.90 -9.42
C PRO A 127 -14.37 3.42 -9.21
N GLU A 128 -14.25 3.87 -7.98
CA GLU A 128 -14.21 5.27 -7.59
C GLU A 128 -12.82 5.92 -7.72
N TRP A 129 -11.80 5.13 -8.07
CA TRP A 129 -10.46 5.67 -8.29
C TRP A 129 -10.38 6.47 -9.60
N PRO A 130 -9.52 7.50 -9.66
CA PRO A 130 -9.33 8.28 -10.87
C PRO A 130 -8.93 7.40 -12.06
N THR A 131 -9.61 7.56 -13.19
CA THR A 131 -9.31 6.85 -14.43
C THR A 131 -8.06 7.40 -15.13
N GLY A 132 -7.43 6.58 -15.97
CA GLY A 132 -6.24 6.95 -16.74
C GLY A 132 -4.94 6.97 -15.90
N GLN A 133 -4.97 6.42 -14.71
CA GLN A 133 -3.82 6.34 -13.79
C GLN A 133 -3.49 4.88 -13.40
N GLU A 134 -4.05 3.90 -14.06
CA GLU A 134 -4.00 2.47 -13.72
C GLU A 134 -2.59 1.88 -13.81
N ALA A 135 -1.69 2.56 -14.55
CA ALA A 135 -0.26 2.23 -14.62
C ALA A 135 0.57 2.85 -13.49
N LYS A 136 -0.02 3.75 -12.68
CA LYS A 136 0.71 4.38 -11.57
C LYS A 136 0.80 3.41 -10.39
N TRP A 137 1.96 3.36 -9.75
CA TRP A 137 2.24 2.47 -8.62
C TRP A 137 1.21 2.56 -7.48
N TYR A 138 0.61 3.73 -7.26
CA TYR A 138 -0.39 3.95 -6.22
C TYR A 138 -1.81 3.46 -6.61
N GLN A 139 -2.00 3.00 -7.85
CA GLN A 139 -3.21 2.32 -8.34
C GLN A 139 -2.94 0.84 -8.71
N ALA A 140 -1.92 0.24 -8.12
CA ALA A 140 -1.65 -1.18 -8.29
C ALA A 140 -2.90 -2.02 -7.94
N PRO A 141 -3.14 -3.11 -8.68
CA PRO A 141 -4.30 -3.97 -8.43
C PRO A 141 -4.22 -4.62 -7.06
N ILE A 142 -5.37 -4.85 -6.44
CA ILE A 142 -5.52 -5.47 -5.12
C ILE A 142 -5.96 -6.91 -5.29
N SER A 143 -5.17 -7.85 -4.80
CA SER A 143 -5.41 -9.28 -4.93
C SER A 143 -4.98 -10.05 -3.68
N ALA A 144 -5.63 -11.18 -3.40
CA ALA A 144 -5.24 -12.05 -2.30
C ALA A 144 -3.86 -12.72 -2.52
N LEU A 145 -3.43 -12.85 -3.76
CA LEU A 145 -2.06 -13.18 -4.14
C LEU A 145 -1.40 -11.93 -4.73
N SER A 146 -0.42 -11.41 -4.03
CA SER A 146 0.27 -10.17 -4.38
C SER A 146 1.76 -10.33 -4.18
N TYR A 147 2.55 -9.72 -5.07
CA TYR A 147 4.00 -9.78 -5.07
C TYR A 147 4.60 -8.45 -5.49
N ASN A 148 5.64 -8.00 -4.77
CA ASN A 148 6.37 -6.76 -5.05
C ASN A 148 5.44 -5.54 -5.23
N ASP A 149 4.48 -5.36 -4.28
CA ASP A 149 3.46 -4.29 -4.27
C ASP A 149 2.59 -4.25 -5.55
N ASN A 150 2.55 -5.35 -6.33
CA ASN A 150 1.94 -5.46 -7.67
C ASN A 150 2.44 -4.40 -8.65
N VAL A 151 3.75 -4.12 -8.58
CA VAL A 151 4.47 -3.23 -9.49
C VAL A 151 5.71 -3.91 -10.05
N VAL A 152 6.12 -3.47 -11.22
CA VAL A 152 7.44 -3.75 -11.78
C VAL A 152 8.26 -2.48 -11.82
N LEU A 153 9.56 -2.59 -11.60
CA LEU A 153 10.51 -1.53 -11.83
C LEU A 153 10.99 -1.61 -13.28
N VAL A 154 10.80 -0.54 -14.02
CA VAL A 154 11.32 -0.42 -15.39
C VAL A 154 12.62 0.36 -15.33
N GLU A 155 13.73 -0.34 -15.50
CA GLU A 155 15.07 0.26 -15.56
C GLU A 155 15.48 0.53 -17.01
N ILE A 156 15.98 1.72 -17.29
CA ILE A 156 16.36 2.14 -18.62
C ILE A 156 17.83 2.54 -18.62
N LYS A 157 18.62 1.75 -19.30
CA LYS A 157 20.08 1.86 -19.42
C LYS A 157 20.46 2.35 -20.81
N PRO A 158 21.50 3.18 -20.95
CA PRO A 158 21.99 3.56 -22.28
C PRO A 158 22.60 2.35 -23.00
N GLY A 159 22.48 2.31 -24.32
CA GLY A 159 23.27 1.44 -25.16
C GLY A 159 24.74 1.87 -25.23
N ALA A 160 25.57 1.09 -25.91
CA ALA A 160 27.04 1.28 -25.91
C ALA A 160 27.52 2.62 -26.51
N ARG A 161 26.72 3.27 -27.38
CA ARG A 161 27.11 4.52 -28.07
C ARG A 161 25.89 5.44 -28.26
N PRO A 162 26.10 6.76 -28.33
CA PRO A 162 25.07 7.71 -28.74
C PRO A 162 24.41 7.30 -30.07
N GLY A 163 23.08 7.46 -30.15
CA GLY A 163 22.25 7.07 -31.28
C GLY A 163 21.74 5.62 -31.24
N GLN A 164 22.39 4.73 -30.49
CA GLN A 164 21.91 3.35 -30.33
C GLN A 164 20.66 3.29 -29.45
N ARG A 165 19.89 2.21 -29.60
CA ARG A 165 18.72 1.91 -28.77
C ARG A 165 19.16 1.75 -27.31
N ALA A 166 18.42 2.35 -26.39
CA ALA A 166 18.53 2.10 -24.96
C ALA A 166 18.00 0.70 -24.63
N ILE A 167 18.42 0.16 -23.49
CA ILE A 167 17.99 -1.13 -22.97
C ILE A 167 16.95 -0.85 -21.88
N ALA A 168 15.78 -1.50 -21.96
CA ALA A 168 14.78 -1.49 -20.90
C ALA A 168 14.71 -2.87 -20.26
N GLU A 169 14.91 -2.93 -18.96
CA GLU A 169 14.82 -4.14 -18.15
C GLU A 169 13.65 -4.03 -17.19
N ILE A 170 13.04 -5.17 -16.85
CA ILE A 170 11.89 -5.26 -15.95
C ILE A 170 12.29 -6.10 -14.74
N GLU A 171 12.12 -5.53 -13.56
CA GLU A 171 12.30 -6.23 -12.30
C GLU A 171 11.03 -6.16 -11.42
N PRO A 172 10.68 -7.26 -10.76
CA PRO A 172 11.27 -8.59 -10.82
C PRO A 172 11.05 -9.28 -12.18
N ALA A 173 11.93 -10.24 -12.50
CA ALA A 173 11.81 -11.06 -13.71
C ALA A 173 10.51 -11.86 -13.67
N ASN A 174 9.73 -11.77 -14.75
CA ASN A 174 8.42 -12.44 -14.88
C ASN A 174 8.12 -12.74 -16.36
N GLN A 175 7.03 -13.47 -16.64
CA GLN A 175 6.62 -13.81 -17.99
C GLN A 175 5.41 -13.01 -18.49
N VAL A 176 4.80 -12.19 -17.61
CA VAL A 176 3.59 -11.41 -17.91
C VAL A 176 3.97 -10.06 -18.50
N VAL A 177 4.72 -9.25 -17.77
CA VAL A 177 5.03 -7.88 -18.19
C VAL A 177 6.26 -7.84 -19.11
N ARG A 178 6.16 -7.14 -20.24
CA ARG A 178 7.23 -7.01 -21.23
C ARG A 178 7.50 -5.57 -21.59
N ALA A 179 8.78 -5.18 -21.74
CA ALA A 179 9.16 -3.86 -22.20
C ALA A 179 9.38 -3.82 -23.72
N VAL A 180 8.78 -2.83 -24.37
CA VAL A 180 9.06 -2.46 -25.76
C VAL A 180 9.78 -1.11 -25.75
N CYS A 181 11.09 -1.14 -25.92
CA CYS A 181 11.93 0.05 -25.86
C CYS A 181 12.21 0.61 -27.26
N SER A 182 11.85 1.88 -27.48
CA SER A 182 12.23 2.68 -28.64
C SER A 182 13.14 3.87 -28.28
N ALA A 183 13.44 4.03 -26.99
CA ALA A 183 14.31 5.09 -26.50
C ALA A 183 15.73 4.95 -27.08
N LYS A 184 16.42 6.07 -27.25
CA LYS A 184 17.77 6.15 -27.80
C LYS A 184 18.76 6.64 -26.75
N THR A 185 20.00 6.22 -26.90
CA THR A 185 21.14 6.75 -26.17
C THR A 185 21.49 8.13 -26.71
N GLY A 186 21.49 9.13 -25.84
CA GLY A 186 21.84 10.50 -26.15
C GLY A 186 23.33 10.79 -26.02
N GLY A 187 23.68 12.09 -25.99
CA GLY A 187 25.04 12.56 -25.75
C GLY A 187 25.53 12.26 -24.32
N TYR A 188 26.78 12.68 -24.06
CA TYR A 188 27.53 12.32 -22.86
C TYR A 188 26.89 12.78 -21.54
N ARG A 189 26.25 13.95 -21.54
CA ARG A 189 25.60 14.56 -20.36
C ARG A 189 24.21 15.05 -20.72
N GLY A 190 23.32 15.01 -19.72
CA GLY A 190 21.94 15.51 -19.83
C GLY A 190 21.05 14.89 -18.77
N ARG A 191 19.82 15.40 -18.67
CA ARG A 191 18.77 14.74 -17.91
C ARG A 191 18.08 13.70 -18.81
N PRO A 192 17.70 12.53 -18.29
CA PRO A 192 16.87 11.59 -19.05
C PRO A 192 15.55 12.27 -19.46
N HIS A 193 15.21 12.12 -20.73
CA HIS A 193 13.92 12.52 -21.29
C HIS A 193 13.21 11.25 -21.74
N VAL A 194 12.64 10.52 -20.79
CA VAL A 194 12.06 9.20 -21.01
C VAL A 194 10.59 9.22 -20.66
N ALA A 195 9.76 8.72 -21.57
CA ALA A 195 8.37 8.40 -21.31
C ALA A 195 8.23 6.88 -21.17
N VAL A 196 7.63 6.44 -20.06
CA VAL A 196 7.29 5.06 -19.80
C VAL A 196 5.77 4.99 -19.62
N MET A 197 5.12 4.18 -20.45
CA MET A 197 3.66 4.05 -20.45
C MET A 197 3.26 2.58 -20.54
N ARG A 198 2.21 2.21 -19.83
CA ARG A 198 1.51 0.95 -19.97
C ARG A 198 0.02 1.26 -20.23
N PRO A 199 -0.51 0.93 -21.41
CA PRO A 199 -1.94 1.05 -21.65
C PRO A 199 -2.76 0.18 -20.69
N VAL A 200 -3.96 0.60 -20.38
CA VAL A 200 -4.91 -0.18 -19.57
C VAL A 200 -5.20 -1.51 -20.25
N GLY A 201 -5.23 -2.60 -19.50
CA GLY A 201 -5.45 -3.94 -20.03
C GLY A 201 -4.31 -4.49 -20.88
N SER A 202 -3.11 -3.91 -20.79
CA SER A 202 -1.94 -4.34 -21.56
C SER A 202 -0.80 -4.79 -20.66
N ASP A 203 -0.16 -5.88 -21.05
CA ASP A 203 1.07 -6.39 -20.43
C ASP A 203 2.34 -5.75 -21.01
N PHE A 204 2.19 -4.85 -21.99
CA PHE A 204 3.32 -4.19 -22.62
C PHE A 204 3.59 -2.82 -22.01
N VAL A 205 4.81 -2.63 -21.54
CA VAL A 205 5.33 -1.32 -21.13
C VAL A 205 6.12 -0.73 -22.31
N THR A 206 5.69 0.41 -22.82
CA THR A 206 6.39 1.12 -23.90
C THR A 206 7.34 2.15 -23.29
N VAL A 207 8.57 2.15 -23.78
CA VAL A 207 9.63 3.07 -23.37
C VAL A 207 10.11 3.86 -24.59
N SER A 208 10.03 5.20 -24.51
CA SER A 208 10.45 6.10 -25.58
C SER A 208 11.25 7.28 -25.05
N GLY A 209 11.95 8.00 -25.93
CA GLY A 209 12.71 9.19 -25.58
C GLY A 209 14.22 9.02 -25.65
N VAL A 210 14.96 9.67 -24.74
CA VAL A 210 16.42 9.73 -24.77
C VAL A 210 17.01 9.55 -23.37
N VAL A 211 18.01 8.66 -23.25
CA VAL A 211 18.81 8.44 -22.05
C VAL A 211 20.24 8.91 -22.30
N PRO A 212 20.86 9.72 -21.42
CA PRO A 212 22.27 10.11 -21.58
C PRO A 212 23.19 8.89 -21.59
N SER A 213 24.29 8.95 -22.37
CA SER A 213 25.27 7.86 -22.44
C SER A 213 26.09 7.69 -21.16
N ARG A 214 26.13 8.72 -20.29
CA ARG A 214 26.70 8.68 -18.94
C ARG A 214 25.80 9.44 -17.95
N GLY A 215 25.71 8.94 -16.72
CA GLY A 215 24.92 9.55 -15.67
C GLY A 215 24.00 8.54 -14.99
N SER A 216 23.00 9.05 -14.27
CA SER A 216 22.03 8.20 -13.57
C SER A 216 21.14 7.46 -14.56
N TRP A 217 20.94 6.19 -14.33
CA TRP A 217 19.91 5.42 -15.01
C TRP A 217 18.53 5.95 -14.65
N PHE A 218 17.59 5.82 -15.55
CA PHE A 218 16.21 6.16 -15.26
C PHE A 218 15.50 4.89 -14.81
N SER A 219 14.81 4.98 -13.69
CA SER A 219 14.03 3.88 -13.13
C SER A 219 12.66 4.41 -12.70
N THR A 220 11.61 3.66 -12.97
CA THR A 220 10.25 4.03 -12.58
C THR A 220 9.41 2.80 -12.27
N PRO A 221 8.64 2.82 -11.15
CA PRO A 221 7.69 1.77 -10.84
C PRO A 221 6.43 1.93 -11.72
N ILE A 222 5.98 0.81 -12.28
CA ILE A 222 4.76 0.69 -13.10
C ILE A 222 3.88 -0.39 -12.49
N ALA A 223 2.64 -0.04 -12.17
CA ALA A 223 1.65 -1.02 -11.73
C ALA A 223 1.36 -2.03 -12.85
N ILE A 224 1.25 -3.30 -12.49
CA ILE A 224 0.84 -4.38 -13.39
C ILE A 224 -0.69 -4.42 -13.51
N ASP A 225 -1.24 -5.27 -14.36
CA ASP A 225 -2.70 -5.42 -14.48
C ASP A 225 -3.19 -6.76 -13.92
N ASP A 226 -2.52 -7.84 -14.28
CA ASP A 226 -2.80 -9.19 -13.80
C ASP A 226 -1.93 -9.54 -12.58
N ALA A 227 -2.46 -9.30 -11.37
CA ALA A 227 -1.74 -9.56 -10.12
C ALA A 227 -1.48 -11.06 -9.88
N VAL A 228 -2.46 -11.90 -10.19
CA VAL A 228 -2.37 -13.35 -9.94
C VAL A 228 -1.40 -14.00 -10.91
N GLY A 229 -1.51 -13.68 -12.19
CA GLY A 229 -0.56 -14.15 -13.21
C GLY A 229 0.86 -13.63 -12.96
N PHE A 230 1.02 -12.38 -12.52
CA PHE A 230 2.32 -11.81 -12.15
C PHE A 230 2.94 -12.57 -10.97
N PHE A 231 2.18 -12.81 -9.90
CA PHE A 231 2.64 -13.63 -8.76
C PHE A 231 3.10 -15.02 -9.22
N GLY A 232 2.23 -15.73 -9.94
CA GLY A 232 2.52 -17.10 -10.38
C GLY A 232 3.68 -17.19 -11.36
N SER A 233 3.78 -16.27 -12.32
CA SER A 233 4.88 -16.26 -13.30
C SER A 233 6.22 -15.90 -12.66
N SER A 234 6.22 -14.98 -11.70
CA SER A 234 7.42 -14.61 -10.94
C SER A 234 7.91 -15.79 -10.08
N LEU A 235 6.98 -16.45 -9.37
CA LEU A 235 7.30 -17.66 -8.59
C LEU A 235 7.84 -18.77 -9.50
N LYS A 236 7.16 -19.07 -10.61
CA LYS A 236 7.62 -20.07 -11.59
C LYS A 236 9.02 -19.78 -12.12
N THR A 237 9.27 -18.52 -12.48
CA THR A 237 10.59 -18.06 -12.96
C THR A 237 11.64 -18.22 -11.86
N ARG A 238 11.34 -17.84 -10.63
CA ARG A 238 12.27 -17.96 -9.51
C ARG A 238 12.59 -19.42 -9.20
N LEU A 239 11.59 -20.29 -9.11
CA LEU A 239 11.79 -21.72 -8.90
C LEU A 239 12.65 -22.34 -10.01
N GLN A 240 12.42 -21.98 -11.26
CA GLN A 240 13.23 -22.44 -12.39
C GLN A 240 14.70 -22.01 -12.25
N ASN A 241 14.96 -20.76 -11.87
CA ASN A 241 16.31 -20.24 -11.64
C ASN A 241 17.03 -20.96 -10.47
N ASP A 242 16.26 -21.40 -9.47
CA ASP A 242 16.76 -22.18 -8.33
C ASP A 242 16.91 -23.69 -8.61
N GLY A 243 16.74 -24.09 -9.87
CA GLY A 243 16.88 -25.50 -10.28
C GLY A 243 15.67 -26.38 -9.97
N LEU A 244 14.48 -25.77 -9.81
CA LEU A 244 13.20 -26.44 -9.55
C LEU A 244 12.22 -26.19 -10.72
N PRO A 245 12.46 -26.71 -11.93
CA PRO A 245 11.59 -26.45 -13.07
C PRO A 245 10.19 -27.01 -12.87
N LEU A 246 9.17 -26.24 -13.29
CA LEU A 246 7.77 -26.66 -13.38
C LEU A 246 7.39 -26.98 -14.83
N GLY A 247 6.91 -28.22 -15.05
CA GLY A 247 6.50 -28.69 -16.37
C GLY A 247 5.07 -28.28 -16.77
N GLY A 248 4.20 -28.05 -15.78
CA GLY A 248 2.80 -27.70 -16.02
C GLY A 248 2.51 -26.23 -16.23
N GLN A 249 1.24 -25.89 -16.28
CA GLN A 249 0.72 -24.56 -16.53
C GLN A 249 0.51 -23.77 -15.22
N LEU A 250 0.37 -22.43 -15.35
CA LEU A 250 -0.23 -21.59 -14.31
C LEU A 250 -1.74 -21.66 -14.44
N VAL A 251 -2.43 -21.99 -13.34
CA VAL A 251 -3.88 -22.17 -13.34
C VAL A 251 -4.49 -21.47 -12.14
N GLU A 252 -5.35 -20.51 -12.36
CA GLU A 252 -6.11 -19.89 -11.28
C GLU A 252 -7.35 -20.72 -10.97
N ARG A 253 -7.48 -21.19 -9.71
CA ARG A 253 -8.63 -21.95 -9.23
C ARG A 253 -8.84 -21.76 -7.73
N PRO A 254 -10.09 -21.66 -7.24
CA PRO A 254 -10.42 -21.48 -5.83
C PRO A 254 -10.38 -22.82 -5.06
N ILE A 255 -9.27 -23.55 -5.13
CA ILE A 255 -9.10 -24.83 -4.46
C ILE A 255 -8.69 -24.59 -3.00
N LYS A 256 -9.44 -25.18 -2.07
CA LYS A 256 -9.02 -25.30 -0.67
C LYS A 256 -8.29 -26.63 -0.50
N PRO A 257 -7.10 -26.64 0.15
CA PRO A 257 -6.38 -27.88 0.38
C PRO A 257 -7.19 -28.82 1.30
N ASP A 258 -7.25 -30.09 0.92
CA ASP A 258 -7.82 -31.19 1.69
C ASP A 258 -6.72 -32.16 2.14
N ASN A 259 -7.07 -33.34 2.62
CA ASN A 259 -6.13 -34.35 3.12
C ASN A 259 -5.17 -34.92 2.05
N ASN A 260 -5.42 -34.63 0.75
CA ASN A 260 -4.53 -35.04 -0.33
C ASN A 260 -3.40 -34.02 -0.58
N TRP A 261 -3.47 -32.85 0.06
CA TRP A 261 -2.46 -31.82 -0.02
C TRP A 261 -1.53 -31.83 1.18
N VAL A 262 -0.25 -31.72 0.95
CA VAL A 262 0.80 -31.62 1.97
C VAL A 262 1.33 -30.20 2.01
N LEU A 263 1.29 -29.58 3.18
CA LEU A 263 1.85 -28.22 3.39
C LEU A 263 3.36 -28.26 3.20
N VAL A 264 3.89 -27.37 2.37
CA VAL A 264 5.32 -27.21 2.11
C VAL A 264 5.87 -26.01 2.87
N ALA A 265 5.18 -24.88 2.80
CA ALA A 265 5.62 -23.64 3.44
C ALA A 265 4.44 -22.77 3.84
N THR A 266 4.63 -22.02 4.91
CA THR A 266 3.75 -20.95 5.35
C THR A 266 4.56 -19.66 5.44
N THR A 267 4.04 -18.59 4.83
CA THR A 267 4.53 -17.22 5.02
C THR A 267 3.57 -16.50 5.93
N GLU A 268 4.08 -15.87 6.97
CA GLU A 268 3.32 -15.06 7.91
C GLU A 268 3.94 -13.67 8.04
N SER A 269 3.09 -12.64 8.09
CA SER A 269 3.50 -11.25 8.25
C SER A 269 2.64 -10.54 9.29
N ASP A 270 3.25 -9.75 10.16
CA ASP A 270 2.58 -9.10 11.27
C ASP A 270 1.76 -7.87 10.82
N LEU A 271 0.59 -7.66 11.43
CA LEU A 271 -0.29 -6.52 11.13
C LEU A 271 0.34 -5.18 11.55
N LEU A 272 0.87 -5.05 12.76
CA LEU A 272 1.34 -3.74 13.25
C LEU A 272 2.44 -3.11 12.40
N PRO A 273 3.50 -3.82 11.98
CA PRO A 273 4.48 -3.27 11.02
C PRO A 273 3.84 -2.88 9.68
N THR A 274 2.85 -3.64 9.22
CA THR A 274 2.09 -3.34 8.00
C THR A 274 1.31 -2.04 8.16
N LEU A 275 0.64 -1.81 9.31
CA LEU A 275 -0.06 -0.55 9.60
C LEU A 275 0.91 0.64 9.68
N ALA A 276 2.14 0.42 10.17
CA ALA A 276 3.17 1.46 10.18
C ALA A 276 3.58 1.88 8.76
N VAL A 277 3.74 0.93 7.83
CA VAL A 277 3.97 1.24 6.41
C VAL A 277 2.82 2.07 5.83
N ILE A 278 1.57 1.70 6.15
CA ILE A 278 0.38 2.43 5.69
C ILE A 278 0.38 3.87 6.20
N ASN A 279 0.57 4.06 7.49
CA ASN A 279 0.37 5.36 8.13
C ASN A 279 1.59 6.27 8.00
N LYS A 280 2.81 5.76 8.24
CA LYS A 280 4.06 6.55 8.13
C LYS A 280 4.39 6.91 6.68
N ARG A 281 4.39 5.93 5.77
CA ARG A 281 4.77 6.11 4.37
C ARG A 281 3.59 6.42 3.44
N SER A 282 2.37 6.42 3.97
CA SER A 282 1.12 6.67 3.22
C SER A 282 0.87 5.68 2.06
N GLN A 283 1.25 4.41 2.23
CA GLN A 283 1.13 3.40 1.19
C GLN A 283 -0.34 3.00 0.93
N GLY A 284 -0.86 3.42 -0.24
CA GLY A 284 -2.26 3.18 -0.64
C GLY A 284 -2.56 1.71 -0.89
N TYR A 285 -1.69 1.03 -1.64
CA TYR A 285 -1.79 -0.39 -1.93
C TYR A 285 -1.92 -1.23 -0.64
N TYR A 286 -1.04 -1.01 0.35
CA TYR A 286 -1.10 -1.69 1.64
C TYR A 286 -2.41 -1.43 2.39
N ALA A 287 -2.92 -0.20 2.33
CA ALA A 287 -4.19 0.15 2.98
C ALA A 287 -5.37 -0.63 2.39
N GLU A 288 -5.42 -0.76 1.07
CA GLU A 288 -6.49 -1.52 0.39
C GLU A 288 -6.37 -3.03 0.62
N GLN A 289 -5.14 -3.56 0.63
CA GLN A 289 -4.90 -4.97 0.97
C GLN A 289 -5.41 -5.29 2.38
N VAL A 290 -5.03 -4.50 3.37
CA VAL A 290 -5.49 -4.65 4.76
C VAL A 290 -7.00 -4.46 4.84
N PHE A 291 -7.57 -3.53 4.08
CA PHE A 291 -9.00 -3.25 4.08
C PHE A 291 -9.82 -4.42 3.53
N LYS A 292 -9.39 -5.03 2.41
CA LYS A 292 -10.03 -6.24 1.87
C LYS A 292 -9.76 -7.47 2.74
N THR A 293 -8.57 -7.58 3.37
CA THR A 293 -8.29 -8.65 4.33
C THR A 293 -9.23 -8.60 5.53
N LEU A 294 -9.45 -7.42 6.10
CA LEU A 294 -10.42 -7.22 7.17
C LEU A 294 -11.81 -7.75 6.78
N ALA A 295 -12.25 -7.44 5.56
CA ALA A 295 -13.54 -7.91 5.04
C ALA A 295 -13.58 -9.44 4.87
N ALA A 296 -12.51 -10.03 4.33
CA ALA A 296 -12.42 -11.46 4.13
C ALA A 296 -12.44 -12.24 5.45
N GLU A 297 -11.70 -11.77 6.46
CA GLU A 297 -11.64 -12.40 7.79
C GLU A 297 -12.98 -12.31 8.53
N LYS A 298 -13.70 -11.21 8.40
CA LYS A 298 -14.92 -10.97 9.18
C LYS A 298 -16.19 -11.48 8.48
N LEU A 299 -16.23 -11.42 7.14
CA LEU A 299 -17.42 -11.73 6.35
C LEU A 299 -17.17 -12.80 5.27
N GLY A 300 -15.99 -13.44 5.26
CA GLY A 300 -15.66 -14.57 4.39
C GLY A 300 -15.28 -14.19 2.96
N LYS A 301 -15.36 -12.91 2.57
CA LYS A 301 -14.96 -12.44 1.24
C LYS A 301 -14.43 -11.00 1.31
N GLY A 302 -13.22 -10.79 0.81
CA GLY A 302 -12.58 -9.46 0.73
C GLY A 302 -13.13 -8.65 -0.43
N THR A 303 -14.14 -7.82 -0.14
CA THR A 303 -14.72 -6.84 -1.06
C THR A 303 -14.67 -5.44 -0.45
N TRP A 304 -14.70 -4.37 -1.27
CA TRP A 304 -14.79 -3.02 -0.73
C TRP A 304 -16.08 -2.78 0.03
N ASP A 305 -17.22 -3.28 -0.47
CA ASP A 305 -18.53 -3.14 0.19
C ASP A 305 -18.54 -3.76 1.59
N ASN A 306 -18.01 -4.98 1.73
CA ASN A 306 -17.88 -5.64 3.02
C ASN A 306 -16.96 -4.84 3.96
N ALA A 307 -15.83 -4.35 3.45
CA ALA A 307 -14.87 -3.58 4.23
C ALA A 307 -15.47 -2.25 4.71
N LEU A 308 -16.18 -1.53 3.86
CA LEU A 308 -16.90 -0.30 4.20
C LEU A 308 -18.01 -0.57 5.24
N SER A 309 -18.72 -1.70 5.13
CA SER A 309 -19.71 -2.11 6.12
C SER A 309 -19.08 -2.32 7.50
N ILE A 310 -17.95 -3.04 7.57
CA ILE A 310 -17.21 -3.26 8.82
C ILE A 310 -16.67 -1.95 9.38
N GLN A 311 -16.17 -1.06 8.52
CA GLN A 311 -15.68 0.25 8.95
C GLN A 311 -16.79 1.11 9.58
N LYS A 312 -18.02 1.06 9.04
CA LYS A 312 -19.19 1.70 9.65
C LYS A 312 -19.54 1.08 11.00
N GLN A 313 -19.46 -0.25 11.13
CA GLN A 313 -19.65 -0.94 12.42
C GLN A 313 -18.60 -0.50 13.45
N PHE A 314 -17.35 -0.41 13.03
CA PHE A 314 -16.26 0.09 13.89
C PHE A 314 -16.54 1.50 14.40
N LEU A 315 -16.89 2.45 13.51
CA LEU A 315 -17.20 3.83 13.88
C LEU A 315 -18.35 3.89 14.90
N SER A 316 -19.43 3.15 14.65
CA SER A 316 -20.53 3.04 15.64
C SER A 316 -20.07 2.44 16.96
N GLY A 317 -19.22 1.39 16.92
CA GLY A 317 -18.72 0.72 18.11
C GLY A 317 -17.85 1.58 19.02
N ILE A 318 -17.20 2.60 18.47
CA ILE A 318 -16.42 3.59 19.22
C ILE A 318 -17.22 4.87 19.54
N GLY A 319 -18.56 4.83 19.36
CA GLY A 319 -19.48 5.89 19.76
C GLY A 319 -19.59 7.05 18.75
N LEU A 320 -19.25 6.84 17.50
CA LEU A 320 -19.35 7.84 16.44
C LEU A 320 -20.54 7.53 15.51
N ASP A 321 -21.13 8.57 14.95
CA ASP A 321 -22.19 8.43 13.94
C ASP A 321 -21.57 8.12 12.56
N PRO A 322 -21.69 6.88 12.03
CA PRO A 322 -21.05 6.48 10.78
C PRO A 322 -21.58 7.23 9.55
N THR A 323 -22.76 7.86 9.63
CA THR A 323 -23.35 8.61 8.52
C THR A 323 -22.61 9.92 8.23
N ARG A 324 -21.78 10.37 9.16
CA ARG A 324 -20.94 11.57 9.01
C ARG A 324 -19.61 11.30 8.31
N TYR A 325 -19.30 10.03 8.01
CA TYR A 325 -18.06 9.57 7.39
C TYR A 325 -18.38 8.99 6.01
N ASP A 326 -18.31 9.84 4.99
CA ASP A 326 -18.54 9.44 3.59
C ASP A 326 -17.23 8.87 3.03
N LEU A 327 -17.06 7.56 3.18
CA LEU A 327 -15.84 6.82 2.83
C LEU A 327 -16.14 5.78 1.74
N HIS A 328 -15.25 5.66 0.76
CA HIS A 328 -15.43 4.87 -0.47
C HIS A 328 -14.30 3.85 -0.71
N ASP A 329 -13.16 4.01 -0.04
CA ASP A 329 -12.02 3.09 -0.10
C ASP A 329 -11.24 3.07 1.22
N GLY A 330 -10.20 2.23 1.30
CA GLY A 330 -9.34 2.14 2.47
C GLY A 330 -8.16 3.12 2.43
N SER A 331 -7.81 3.66 1.27
CA SER A 331 -6.57 4.41 1.05
C SER A 331 -6.75 5.93 0.95
N GLY A 332 -7.95 6.40 0.62
CA GLY A 332 -8.20 7.81 0.32
C GLY A 332 -7.78 8.22 -1.08
N LEU A 333 -7.70 7.28 -2.01
CA LEU A 333 -7.43 7.57 -3.42
C LEU A 333 -8.70 8.04 -4.13
N SER A 334 -9.87 7.53 -3.75
CA SER A 334 -11.16 8.08 -4.20
C SER A 334 -11.29 9.53 -3.75
N PRO A 335 -11.56 10.47 -4.65
CA PRO A 335 -11.82 11.87 -4.29
C PRO A 335 -13.15 12.06 -3.57
N GLN A 336 -13.98 11.01 -3.49
CA GLN A 336 -15.28 11.02 -2.82
C GLN A 336 -15.14 10.84 -1.30
N ASN A 337 -14.01 10.36 -0.78
CA ASN A 337 -13.78 10.27 0.67
C ASN A 337 -13.88 11.66 1.32
N ARG A 338 -14.96 11.94 2.02
CA ARG A 338 -15.26 13.25 2.61
C ARG A 338 -15.68 13.13 4.06
N VAL A 339 -15.01 13.89 4.91
CA VAL A 339 -15.28 13.96 6.36
C VAL A 339 -15.07 15.40 6.82
N ALA A 340 -15.83 15.85 7.81
CA ALA A 340 -15.63 17.16 8.41
C ALA A 340 -14.48 17.13 9.43
N ALA A 341 -13.78 18.25 9.63
CA ALA A 341 -12.67 18.32 10.59
C ALA A 341 -13.11 17.97 12.02
N ALA A 342 -14.34 18.36 12.40
CA ALA A 342 -14.91 18.00 13.70
C ALA A 342 -15.05 16.48 13.89
N ASP A 343 -15.43 15.77 12.84
CA ASP A 343 -15.58 14.31 12.87
C ASP A 343 -14.23 13.60 12.90
N VAL A 344 -13.21 14.12 12.21
CA VAL A 344 -11.83 13.62 12.30
C VAL A 344 -11.28 13.82 13.72
N VAL A 345 -11.52 14.98 14.34
CA VAL A 345 -11.11 15.25 15.72
C VAL A 345 -11.85 14.32 16.71
N ALA A 346 -13.16 14.11 16.52
CA ALA A 346 -13.94 13.17 17.33
C ALA A 346 -13.38 11.74 17.22
N PHE A 347 -13.05 11.29 16.01
CA PHE A 347 -12.42 9.99 15.78
C PHE A 347 -11.05 9.89 16.49
N LEU A 348 -10.17 10.87 16.37
CA LEU A 348 -8.85 10.87 17.03
C LEU A 348 -8.98 10.78 18.55
N ARG A 349 -9.94 11.49 19.14
CA ARG A 349 -10.23 11.43 20.59
C ARG A 349 -10.79 10.07 21.00
N ALA A 350 -11.63 9.46 20.18
CA ALA A 350 -12.13 8.10 20.43
C ALA A 350 -10.98 7.08 20.37
N MET A 351 -10.07 7.23 19.40
CA MET A 351 -8.90 6.34 19.26
C MET A 351 -7.89 6.49 20.39
N ASP A 352 -7.72 7.67 20.97
CA ASP A 352 -6.83 7.86 22.14
C ASP A 352 -7.31 7.05 23.36
N ARG A 353 -8.63 6.83 23.48
CA ARG A 353 -9.26 6.04 24.55
C ARG A 353 -9.47 4.56 24.20
N HIS A 354 -9.18 4.19 22.95
CA HIS A 354 -9.36 2.83 22.48
C HIS A 354 -8.34 1.87 23.12
N PRO A 355 -8.69 0.61 23.46
CA PRO A 355 -7.73 -0.35 24.04
C PRO A 355 -6.44 -0.51 23.26
N TYR A 356 -6.51 -0.43 21.92
CA TYR A 356 -5.34 -0.48 21.04
C TYR A 356 -4.88 0.92 20.56
N GLY A 357 -5.35 1.99 21.18
CA GLY A 357 -5.09 3.37 20.77
C GLY A 357 -3.60 3.72 20.76
N ALA A 358 -2.87 3.32 21.79
CA ALA A 358 -1.42 3.54 21.89
C ALA A 358 -0.66 2.80 20.77
N ALA A 359 -1.00 1.53 20.51
CA ALA A 359 -0.39 0.74 19.45
C ALA A 359 -0.70 1.35 18.06
N TRP A 360 -1.94 1.77 17.83
CA TRP A 360 -2.32 2.44 16.59
C TRP A 360 -1.60 3.79 16.41
N LYS A 361 -1.55 4.64 17.45
CA LYS A 361 -0.87 5.93 17.43
C LYS A 361 0.62 5.79 17.10
N ALA A 362 1.28 4.73 17.57
CA ALA A 362 2.67 4.42 17.26
C ALA A 362 2.92 4.11 15.77
N THR A 363 1.88 3.75 15.01
CA THR A 363 1.98 3.55 13.56
C THR A 363 1.94 4.85 12.75
N LEU A 364 1.55 5.99 13.35
CA LEU A 364 1.42 7.28 12.67
C LEU A 364 2.80 7.91 12.36
N ALA A 365 2.82 8.82 11.40
CA ALA A 365 4.01 9.60 11.06
C ALA A 365 4.36 10.57 12.19
N VAL A 366 5.65 10.69 12.50
CA VAL A 366 6.19 11.65 13.48
C VAL A 366 6.95 12.75 12.72
N GLY A 367 6.83 13.99 13.21
CA GLY A 367 7.57 15.13 12.65
C GLY A 367 9.08 14.88 12.67
N GLY A 368 9.75 15.05 11.52
CA GLY A 368 11.18 14.82 11.36
C GLY A 368 11.61 13.36 11.18
N ASP A 369 10.71 12.37 11.32
CA ASP A 369 11.02 10.95 11.09
C ASP A 369 11.36 10.69 9.61
N GLU A 370 12.61 10.33 9.32
CA GLU A 370 13.14 10.12 7.96
C GLU A 370 12.36 9.04 7.18
N GLU A 371 11.72 8.10 7.87
CA GLU A 371 10.93 7.05 7.24
C GLU A 371 9.46 7.42 7.02
N SER A 372 9.07 8.67 7.28
CA SER A 372 7.68 9.09 7.22
C SER A 372 7.41 10.19 6.20
N THR A 373 6.13 10.46 5.94
CA THR A 373 5.70 11.60 5.11
C THR A 373 5.95 12.95 5.77
N LEU A 374 6.35 12.98 7.04
CA LEU A 374 6.71 14.18 7.79
C LEU A 374 8.24 14.38 7.90
N ARG A 375 9.07 13.59 7.19
CA ARG A 375 10.55 13.63 7.26
C ARG A 375 11.18 15.02 7.02
N HIS A 376 10.52 15.86 6.25
CA HIS A 376 11.00 17.23 5.94
C HIS A 376 10.22 18.33 6.65
N ARG A 377 9.30 17.96 7.57
CA ARG A 377 8.43 18.86 8.30
C ARG A 377 8.66 18.71 9.80
N PHE A 378 8.60 19.79 10.55
CA PHE A 378 8.74 19.78 12.02
C PHE A 378 10.07 19.17 12.50
N ARG A 379 11.16 19.53 11.82
CA ARG A 379 12.53 19.01 12.11
C ARG A 379 13.30 19.85 13.12
N GLU A 380 12.80 21.01 13.49
CA GLU A 380 13.39 21.88 14.47
C GLU A 380 13.44 21.18 15.84
N ALA A 381 14.53 21.38 16.61
CA ALA A 381 14.72 20.67 17.88
C ALA A 381 13.54 20.84 18.84
N GLU A 382 12.91 22.03 18.85
CA GLU A 382 11.73 22.31 19.65
C GLU A 382 10.46 21.60 19.15
N MET A 383 10.48 21.03 17.95
CA MET A 383 9.35 20.30 17.36
C MET A 383 9.53 18.78 17.38
N GLU A 384 10.69 18.28 17.79
CA GLU A 384 11.04 16.86 17.76
C GLU A 384 10.03 16.02 18.57
N GLY A 385 9.45 15.01 17.91
CA GLY A 385 8.47 14.09 18.51
C GLY A 385 7.11 14.70 18.87
N ARG A 386 6.92 16.01 18.73
CA ARG A 386 5.70 16.69 19.19
C ARG A 386 4.51 16.53 18.28
N VAL A 387 4.73 16.32 16.98
CA VAL A 387 3.67 16.18 15.98
C VAL A 387 3.58 14.73 15.55
N VAL A 388 2.45 14.09 15.81
CA VAL A 388 2.16 12.70 15.43
C VAL A 388 0.86 12.68 14.63
N GLY A 389 0.89 12.24 13.37
CA GLY A 389 -0.32 12.31 12.57
C GLY A 389 -0.22 11.68 11.20
N LYS A 390 -1.21 11.99 10.37
CA LYS A 390 -1.35 11.50 9.01
C LYS A 390 -1.50 12.63 8.03
N THR A 391 -0.67 12.62 7.00
CA THR A 391 -0.79 13.53 5.85
C THR A 391 -1.73 12.97 4.80
N GLY A 392 -2.38 13.84 4.03
CA GLY A 392 -3.13 13.45 2.84
C GLY A 392 -2.88 14.44 1.71
N THR A 393 -2.57 13.93 0.53
CA THR A 393 -2.33 14.74 -0.66
C THR A 393 -2.89 14.02 -1.90
N ILE A 394 -3.76 14.69 -2.63
CA ILE A 394 -4.15 14.42 -4.01
C ILE A 394 -4.27 15.76 -4.74
N ALA A 395 -4.54 15.75 -6.04
CA ALA A 395 -4.65 16.98 -6.82
C ALA A 395 -5.61 18.00 -6.18
N GLY A 396 -5.09 19.16 -5.81
CA GLY A 396 -5.87 20.24 -5.20
C GLY A 396 -6.25 20.03 -3.72
N VAL A 397 -5.74 18.99 -3.06
CA VAL A 397 -6.06 18.66 -1.66
C VAL A 397 -4.77 18.51 -0.85
N SER A 398 -4.71 19.15 0.30
CA SER A 398 -3.63 19.00 1.29
C SER A 398 -4.23 18.91 2.69
N THR A 399 -4.07 17.78 3.35
CA THR A 399 -4.66 17.50 4.66
C THR A 399 -3.63 17.03 5.66
N LEU A 400 -3.83 17.36 6.93
CA LEU A 400 -3.03 16.88 8.05
C LEU A 400 -3.94 16.74 9.26
N ALA A 401 -3.92 15.59 9.90
CA ALA A 401 -4.67 15.34 11.13
C ALA A 401 -3.86 14.50 12.12
N GLY A 402 -4.04 14.71 13.41
CA GLY A 402 -3.28 13.99 14.42
C GLY A 402 -3.24 14.67 15.77
N TYR A 403 -2.13 14.49 16.46
CA TYR A 403 -1.88 14.95 17.81
C TYR A 403 -0.65 15.86 17.83
N VAL A 404 -0.68 16.86 18.73
CA VAL A 404 0.48 17.73 18.94
C VAL A 404 0.63 18.09 20.42
N THR A 405 1.86 18.02 20.93
CA THR A 405 2.20 18.41 22.30
C THR A 405 2.74 19.84 22.29
N ALA A 406 2.09 20.74 23.04
CA ALA A 406 2.50 22.13 23.18
C ALA A 406 3.63 22.32 24.21
N ASP A 407 4.22 23.52 24.26
CA ASP A 407 5.27 23.88 25.23
C ASP A 407 4.75 23.83 26.68
N SER A 408 3.45 24.05 26.89
CA SER A 408 2.78 23.89 28.17
C SER A 408 2.70 22.45 28.68
N GLY A 409 3.01 21.45 27.82
CA GLY A 409 2.80 20.03 28.09
C GLY A 409 1.39 19.54 27.76
N LYS A 410 0.46 20.42 27.41
CA LYS A 410 -0.87 20.01 26.94
C LYS A 410 -0.81 19.31 25.60
N VAL A 411 -1.67 18.31 25.41
CA VAL A 411 -1.83 17.62 24.13
C VAL A 411 -3.10 18.10 23.44
N TYR A 412 -2.96 18.46 22.20
CA TYR A 412 -4.08 18.83 21.33
C TYR A 412 -4.28 17.81 20.23
N VAL A 413 -5.53 17.65 19.85
CA VAL A 413 -5.94 16.88 18.68
C VAL A 413 -6.40 17.86 17.61
N PHE A 414 -6.01 17.59 16.36
CA PHE A 414 -6.29 18.52 15.27
C PHE A 414 -6.63 17.83 13.96
N ALA A 415 -7.43 18.50 13.13
CA ALA A 415 -7.64 18.20 11.71
C ALA A 415 -7.61 19.49 10.91
N ILE A 416 -6.75 19.54 9.89
CA ILE A 416 -6.59 20.68 8.96
C ILE A 416 -6.81 20.13 7.56
N LEU A 417 -7.99 20.38 7.00
CA LEU A 417 -8.43 19.87 5.71
C LEU A 417 -8.52 21.03 4.72
N LEU A 418 -7.57 21.07 3.78
CA LEU A 418 -7.46 22.13 2.79
C LEU A 418 -7.75 21.55 1.40
N ASN A 419 -8.79 22.04 0.76
CA ASN A 419 -9.16 21.71 -0.59
C ASN A 419 -8.99 22.94 -1.51
N ARG A 420 -8.81 22.74 -2.82
CA ARG A 420 -8.51 23.77 -3.80
C ARG A 420 -7.24 24.58 -3.51
N VAL A 421 -6.22 23.89 -3.02
CA VAL A 421 -4.93 24.45 -2.64
C VAL A 421 -3.79 23.68 -3.31
N GLY A 422 -2.71 24.37 -3.66
CA GLY A 422 -1.46 23.70 -4.07
C GLY A 422 -0.78 23.05 -2.87
N GLU A 423 -0.12 21.93 -3.07
CA GLU A 423 0.53 21.13 -2.02
C GLU A 423 1.46 21.97 -1.13
N SER A 424 2.42 22.68 -1.74
CA SER A 424 3.39 23.49 -0.99
C SER A 424 2.73 24.59 -0.15
N SER A 425 1.71 25.25 -0.68
CA SER A 425 0.96 26.29 0.05
C SER A 425 0.16 25.67 1.20
N GLY A 426 -0.42 24.49 0.99
CA GLY A 426 -1.13 23.73 2.01
C GLY A 426 -0.21 23.32 3.15
N HIS A 427 0.96 22.76 2.84
CA HIS A 427 1.97 22.39 3.84
C HIS A 427 2.42 23.63 4.65
N ALA A 428 2.76 24.74 4.00
CA ALA A 428 3.19 25.96 4.68
C ALA A 428 2.12 26.50 5.64
N TYR A 429 0.85 26.44 5.26
CA TYR A 429 -0.26 26.84 6.13
C TYR A 429 -0.39 25.92 7.34
N GLN A 430 -0.41 24.62 7.13
CA GLN A 430 -0.48 23.62 8.19
C GLN A 430 0.66 23.74 9.17
N ASP A 431 1.90 23.86 8.67
CA ASP A 431 3.11 23.97 9.50
C ASP A 431 3.11 25.21 10.37
N ARG A 432 2.69 26.36 9.81
CA ARG A 432 2.58 27.60 10.58
C ARG A 432 1.54 27.48 11.69
N LEU A 433 0.38 26.89 11.40
CA LEU A 433 -0.68 26.74 12.40
C LEU A 433 -0.23 25.81 13.55
N ILE A 434 0.40 24.68 13.23
CA ILE A 434 0.91 23.73 14.23
C ILE A 434 2.04 24.35 15.07
N ARG A 435 2.99 25.08 14.46
CA ARG A 435 4.05 25.78 15.22
C ARG A 435 3.48 26.84 16.14
N THR A 436 2.45 27.56 15.69
CA THR A 436 1.75 28.54 16.55
C THR A 436 1.09 27.86 17.74
N LEU A 437 0.46 26.71 17.50
CA LEU A 437 -0.18 25.91 18.55
C LEU A 437 0.83 25.37 19.58
N VAL A 438 1.99 24.90 19.12
CA VAL A 438 3.05 24.43 20.04
C VAL A 438 3.51 25.53 20.99
N LYS A 439 3.69 26.75 20.48
CA LYS A 439 4.22 27.87 21.28
C LYS A 439 3.20 28.51 22.21
N ASN A 440 1.92 28.52 21.87
CA ASN A 440 0.89 29.29 22.56
C ASN A 440 -0.24 28.43 23.17
N GLY A 441 -0.18 27.12 23.01
CA GLY A 441 -1.20 26.18 23.46
C GLY A 441 -1.03 25.68 24.90
#